data_35e1cc5821bed03d9525427065e2d566
#
_entry.id   35e1cc5821bed03d9525427065e2d566
#
_cell.length_a   1.000
_cell.length_b   1.000
_cell.length_c   1.000
_cell.angle_alpha   90.00
_cell.angle_beta   90.00
_cell.angle_gamma   90.00
#
_symmetry.space_group_name_H-M   'P 1'
#
loop_
_entity.id
_entity.type
_entity.pdbx_description
1 polymer ?
#
loop_
_entity_poly.entity_id
_entity_poly.type
_entity_poly.pdbx_seq_one_letter_code
_entity_poly.pdbx_strand_id
1 'polypeptide(L)'
;MSRRGWMLFTAMSVIWGVPYLLIKVADGGVSVPVLVLARVAGGAVILLPIALRRGELGLLRPHWRWLAIFACVEIILPWLFLSQAERRLSSSMSGLLIAAVPIIGVVLARLTGGPERLTPLRWAGLLGGLAGVALLAGPRALGGDLGSVVLVLLTALGYATGPLIASRKLAGLPGLGMTAACLGFAAVVYAPAAALTWPQTVPPAKVLASLAGLAVICTALAFVLFFQLIAEVGPARATVITYVNPAVAVALGVGVLGEPLTPEIIAAFGLILAGSVLATQSGRPAVPQPAGPGPAGPAGSGAADDPGTSVPVGRGAVDAPGTPSTAGRGAADEPGEPGTSDPLASRS
;
A
#
# COMPACT_ATOMS: atom_id res chain seq x y z
N MET A 1 0.59 18.73 3.54
CA MET A 1 1.74 17.84 3.24
C MET A 1 3.00 18.67 3.28
N SER A 2 4.11 18.13 3.81
CA SER A 2 5.43 18.75 3.76
C SER A 2 5.96 18.83 2.30
N ARG A 3 7.01 19.61 2.05
CA ARG A 3 7.70 19.61 0.73
C ARG A 3 8.18 18.19 0.36
N ARG A 4 8.73 17.45 1.33
CA ARG A 4 9.16 16.06 1.14
C ARG A 4 8.00 15.16 0.78
N GLY A 5 6.86 15.28 1.48
CA GLY A 5 5.65 14.51 1.18
C GLY A 5 5.14 14.74 -0.24
N TRP A 6 5.15 15.98 -0.73
CA TRP A 6 4.78 16.29 -2.11
C TRP A 6 5.76 15.71 -3.13
N MET A 7 7.08 15.80 -2.88
CA MET A 7 8.08 15.18 -3.77
C MET A 7 7.91 13.67 -3.87
N LEU A 8 7.74 12.99 -2.72
CA LEU A 8 7.51 11.55 -2.68
C LEU A 8 6.21 11.16 -3.39
N PHE A 9 5.15 11.93 -3.17
CA PHE A 9 3.85 11.70 -3.83
C PHE A 9 3.95 11.81 -5.35
N THR A 10 4.56 12.89 -5.86
CA THR A 10 4.74 13.09 -7.30
C THR A 10 5.64 12.02 -7.91
N ALA A 11 6.78 11.71 -7.26
CA ALA A 11 7.68 10.67 -7.72
C ALA A 11 6.97 9.32 -7.82
N MET A 12 6.21 8.93 -6.77
CA MET A 12 5.47 7.67 -6.76
C MET A 12 4.36 7.62 -7.80
N SER A 13 3.63 8.73 -7.98
CA SER A 13 2.58 8.84 -9.01
C SER A 13 3.13 8.60 -10.42
N VAL A 14 4.32 9.15 -10.71
CA VAL A 14 5.00 8.92 -11.99
C VAL A 14 5.55 7.50 -12.06
N ILE A 15 6.33 7.06 -11.08
CA ILE A 15 7.03 5.77 -11.08
C ILE A 15 6.05 4.60 -11.25
N TRP A 16 4.88 4.64 -10.63
CA TRP A 16 3.88 3.58 -10.78
C TRP A 16 2.92 3.77 -11.96
N GLY A 17 3.01 4.88 -12.69
CA GLY A 17 2.39 5.03 -14.01
C GLY A 17 3.26 4.51 -15.15
N VAL A 18 4.59 4.43 -14.96
CA VAL A 18 5.56 4.00 -15.96
C VAL A 18 5.52 2.50 -16.32
N PRO A 19 5.19 1.56 -15.40
CA PRO A 19 5.23 0.12 -15.69
C PRO A 19 4.47 -0.29 -16.95
N TYR A 20 3.32 0.27 -17.23
CA TYR A 20 2.53 -0.04 -18.44
C TYR A 20 3.30 0.22 -19.74
N LEU A 21 4.02 1.34 -19.82
CA LEU A 21 4.92 1.64 -20.94
C LEU A 21 6.05 0.59 -21.04
N LEU A 22 6.74 0.33 -19.92
CA LEU A 22 7.91 -0.55 -19.93
C LEU A 22 7.54 -2.02 -20.18
N ILE A 23 6.38 -2.49 -19.67
CA ILE A 23 5.86 -3.83 -19.97
C ILE A 23 5.59 -3.94 -21.47
N LYS A 24 4.92 -2.95 -22.06
CA LYS A 24 4.60 -2.95 -23.50
C LYS A 24 5.86 -3.00 -24.38
N VAL A 25 6.93 -2.28 -23.99
CA VAL A 25 8.21 -2.32 -24.70
C VAL A 25 8.93 -3.65 -24.50
N ALA A 26 8.93 -4.17 -23.26
CA ALA A 26 9.61 -5.43 -22.93
C ALA A 26 8.93 -6.66 -23.58
N ASP A 27 7.61 -6.63 -23.71
CA ASP A 27 6.81 -7.71 -24.33
C ASP A 27 7.17 -7.98 -25.79
N GLY A 28 7.74 -6.98 -26.49
CA GLY A 28 8.23 -7.13 -27.85
C GLY A 28 9.52 -7.97 -28.00
N GLY A 29 10.13 -8.44 -26.92
CA GLY A 29 11.41 -9.17 -26.99
C GLY A 29 11.61 -10.31 -26.02
N VAL A 30 10.70 -10.51 -25.05
CA VAL A 30 10.77 -11.62 -24.07
C VAL A 30 9.40 -12.21 -23.81
N SER A 31 9.39 -13.44 -23.26
CA SER A 31 8.16 -14.07 -22.80
C SER A 31 7.67 -13.42 -21.50
N VAL A 32 6.36 -13.52 -21.21
CA VAL A 32 5.79 -12.99 -19.95
C VAL A 32 6.45 -13.58 -18.71
N PRO A 33 6.73 -14.90 -18.60
CA PRO A 33 7.44 -15.44 -17.45
C PRO A 33 8.83 -14.82 -17.25
N VAL A 34 9.59 -14.58 -18.33
CA VAL A 34 10.92 -13.94 -18.29
C VAL A 34 10.81 -12.49 -17.86
N LEU A 35 9.83 -11.75 -18.41
CA LEU A 35 9.57 -10.35 -18.02
C LEU A 35 9.29 -10.25 -16.52
N VAL A 36 8.35 -11.06 -16.01
CA VAL A 36 7.96 -11.00 -14.61
C VAL A 36 9.11 -11.49 -13.72
N LEU A 37 9.83 -12.57 -14.11
CA LEU A 37 11.00 -13.03 -13.37
C LEU A 37 12.07 -11.92 -13.27
N ALA A 38 12.41 -11.27 -14.37
CA ALA A 38 13.40 -10.19 -14.37
C ALA A 38 13.01 -9.07 -13.40
N ARG A 39 11.73 -8.69 -13.39
CA ARG A 39 11.17 -7.67 -12.50
C ARG A 39 11.23 -8.09 -11.03
N VAL A 40 10.72 -9.29 -10.68
CA VAL A 40 10.69 -9.75 -9.28
C VAL A 40 12.06 -10.12 -8.75
N ALA A 41 12.89 -10.81 -9.55
CA ALA A 41 14.26 -11.19 -9.16
C ALA A 41 15.14 -9.95 -8.99
N GLY A 42 15.10 -9.01 -9.95
CA GLY A 42 15.86 -7.76 -9.84
C GLY A 42 15.45 -6.94 -8.62
N GLY A 43 14.14 -6.83 -8.34
CA GLY A 43 13.64 -6.19 -7.13
C GLY A 43 14.09 -6.92 -5.86
N ALA A 44 14.02 -8.25 -5.84
CA ALA A 44 14.45 -9.07 -4.71
C ALA A 44 15.94 -8.95 -4.44
N VAL A 45 16.79 -8.98 -5.47
CA VAL A 45 18.26 -8.83 -5.33
C VAL A 45 18.64 -7.51 -4.66
N ILE A 46 17.87 -6.45 -4.89
CA ILE A 46 18.09 -5.15 -4.27
C ILE A 46 17.51 -5.08 -2.85
N LEU A 47 16.26 -5.54 -2.66
CA LEU A 47 15.54 -5.34 -1.41
C LEU A 47 15.87 -6.39 -0.34
N LEU A 48 16.17 -7.66 -0.71
CA LEU A 48 16.49 -8.71 0.26
C LEU A 48 17.74 -8.39 1.10
N PRO A 49 18.87 -7.91 0.54
CA PRO A 49 20.00 -7.50 1.35
C PRO A 49 19.69 -6.39 2.34
N ILE A 50 18.82 -5.45 1.95
CA ILE A 50 18.39 -4.35 2.83
C ILE A 50 17.53 -4.91 3.97
N ALA A 51 16.57 -5.77 3.68
CA ALA A 51 15.71 -6.42 4.67
C ALA A 51 16.50 -7.33 5.61
N LEU A 52 17.51 -8.06 5.09
CA LEU A 52 18.42 -8.88 5.89
C LEU A 52 19.22 -8.02 6.88
N ARG A 53 19.85 -6.93 6.40
CA ARG A 53 20.62 -6.01 7.26
C ARG A 53 19.79 -5.36 8.35
N ARG A 54 18.48 -5.17 8.10
CA ARG A 54 17.53 -4.63 9.08
C ARG A 54 16.98 -5.70 10.04
N GLY A 55 17.30 -6.97 9.84
CA GLY A 55 16.78 -8.07 10.66
C GLY A 55 15.27 -8.34 10.46
N GLU A 56 14.67 -7.78 9.41
CA GLU A 56 13.21 -7.83 9.21
C GLU A 56 12.71 -9.22 8.83
N LEU A 57 13.53 -10.05 8.16
CA LEU A 57 13.10 -11.36 7.64
C LEU A 57 12.78 -12.39 8.74
N GLY A 58 13.43 -12.28 9.90
CA GLY A 58 13.15 -13.15 11.04
C GLY A 58 11.72 -13.03 11.54
N LEU A 59 11.18 -11.80 11.53
CA LEU A 59 9.82 -11.47 11.98
C LEU A 59 8.73 -12.05 11.06
N LEU A 60 9.10 -12.39 9.83
CA LEU A 60 8.16 -12.87 8.81
C LEU A 60 7.90 -14.37 8.90
N ARG A 61 8.82 -15.15 9.47
CA ARG A 61 8.75 -16.63 9.52
C ARG A 61 7.43 -17.19 10.06
N PRO A 62 6.87 -16.67 11.16
CA PRO A 62 5.60 -17.20 11.68
C PRO A 62 4.41 -16.96 10.72
N HIS A 63 4.54 -15.98 9.82
CA HIS A 63 3.47 -15.52 8.94
C HIS A 63 3.61 -16.01 7.48
N TRP A 64 4.50 -16.97 7.21
CA TRP A 64 4.87 -17.40 5.85
C TRP A 64 3.68 -17.79 4.96
N ARG A 65 2.64 -18.43 5.53
CA ARG A 65 1.43 -18.80 4.79
C ARG A 65 0.68 -17.58 4.26
N TRP A 66 0.51 -16.58 5.11
CA TRP A 66 -0.16 -15.34 4.72
C TRP A 66 0.69 -14.49 3.77
N LEU A 67 2.01 -14.53 3.92
CA LEU A 67 2.94 -13.91 2.98
C LEU A 67 2.88 -14.58 1.60
N ALA A 68 2.81 -15.91 1.54
CA ALA A 68 2.67 -16.63 0.29
C ALA A 68 1.32 -16.30 -0.39
N ILE A 69 0.21 -16.29 0.37
CA ILE A 69 -1.11 -15.89 -0.15
C ILE A 69 -1.07 -14.44 -0.65
N PHE A 70 -0.51 -13.52 0.14
CA PHE A 70 -0.36 -12.13 -0.24
C PHE A 70 0.49 -11.99 -1.51
N ALA A 71 1.64 -12.68 -1.59
CA ALA A 71 2.48 -12.66 -2.78
C ALA A 71 1.75 -13.19 -4.03
N CYS A 72 0.96 -14.25 -3.89
CA CYS A 72 0.16 -14.78 -4.99
C CYS A 72 -0.89 -13.76 -5.47
N VAL A 73 -1.60 -13.14 -4.53
CA VAL A 73 -2.74 -12.24 -4.82
C VAL A 73 -2.28 -10.86 -5.27
N GLU A 74 -1.17 -10.33 -4.74
CA GLU A 74 -0.71 -8.96 -4.98
C GLU A 74 0.37 -8.87 -6.07
N ILE A 75 1.19 -9.92 -6.24
CA ILE A 75 2.37 -9.88 -7.10
C ILE A 75 2.30 -10.93 -8.21
N ILE A 76 2.23 -12.22 -7.84
CA ILE A 76 2.41 -13.31 -8.79
C ILE A 76 1.31 -13.29 -9.85
N LEU A 77 0.06 -13.44 -9.45
CA LEU A 77 -1.06 -13.46 -10.40
C LEU A 77 -1.29 -12.11 -11.09
N PRO A 78 -1.31 -10.97 -10.37
CA PRO A 78 -1.51 -9.68 -11.01
C PRO A 78 -0.46 -9.33 -12.06
N TRP A 79 0.81 -9.58 -11.79
CA TRP A 79 1.86 -9.21 -12.73
C TRP A 79 1.90 -10.13 -13.96
N LEU A 80 1.53 -11.41 -13.78
CA LEU A 80 1.29 -12.31 -14.89
C LEU A 80 0.13 -11.83 -15.77
N PHE A 81 -1.02 -11.58 -15.14
CA PHE A 81 -2.24 -11.23 -15.84
C PHE A 81 -2.11 -9.90 -16.57
N LEU A 82 -1.54 -8.88 -15.91
CA LEU A 82 -1.29 -7.59 -16.52
C LEU A 82 -0.35 -7.70 -17.72
N SER A 83 0.80 -8.35 -17.55
CA SER A 83 1.76 -8.52 -18.65
C SER A 83 1.18 -9.33 -19.81
N GLN A 84 0.37 -10.34 -19.51
CA GLN A 84 -0.31 -11.13 -20.55
C GLN A 84 -1.39 -10.32 -21.29
N ALA A 85 -2.13 -9.48 -20.56
CA ALA A 85 -3.17 -8.62 -21.13
C ALA A 85 -2.57 -7.54 -22.04
N GLU A 86 -1.44 -6.95 -21.66
CA GLU A 86 -0.76 -5.91 -22.46
C GLU A 86 -0.21 -6.40 -23.78
N ARG A 87 -0.13 -7.71 -24.02
CA ARG A 87 0.14 -8.25 -25.36
C ARG A 87 -0.91 -7.83 -26.38
N ARG A 88 -2.15 -7.68 -25.96
CA ARG A 88 -3.30 -7.36 -26.82
C ARG A 88 -3.88 -5.97 -26.57
N LEU A 89 -3.81 -5.49 -25.31
CA LEU A 89 -4.31 -4.16 -24.94
C LEU A 89 -3.21 -3.11 -25.05
N SER A 90 -3.61 -1.85 -25.22
CA SER A 90 -2.69 -0.72 -25.13
C SER A 90 -2.30 -0.46 -23.66
N SER A 91 -1.16 0.20 -23.45
CA SER A 91 -0.69 0.58 -22.11
C SER A 91 -1.64 1.55 -21.44
N SER A 92 -2.19 2.50 -22.21
CA SER A 92 -3.22 3.44 -21.74
C SER A 92 -4.47 2.73 -21.24
N MET A 93 -4.97 1.75 -22.00
CA MET A 93 -6.16 0.98 -21.62
C MET A 93 -5.93 0.13 -20.37
N SER A 94 -4.81 -0.55 -20.27
CA SER A 94 -4.44 -1.33 -19.09
C SER A 94 -4.37 -0.46 -17.84
N GLY A 95 -3.70 0.69 -17.92
CA GLY A 95 -3.62 1.65 -16.82
C GLY A 95 -4.98 2.21 -16.40
N LEU A 96 -5.87 2.49 -17.37
CA LEU A 96 -7.23 2.97 -17.08
C LEU A 96 -8.11 1.91 -16.42
N LEU A 97 -8.06 0.66 -16.86
CA LEU A 97 -8.80 -0.44 -16.24
C LEU A 97 -8.33 -0.71 -14.81
N ILE A 98 -7.04 -0.57 -14.52
CA ILE A 98 -6.50 -0.67 -13.15
C ILE A 98 -7.02 0.45 -12.24
N ALA A 99 -7.42 1.60 -12.77
CA ALA A 99 -8.08 2.64 -11.97
C ALA A 99 -9.43 2.22 -11.35
N ALA A 100 -9.95 1.04 -11.71
CA ALA A 100 -11.09 0.40 -11.05
C ALA A 100 -10.75 -0.20 -9.66
N VAL A 101 -9.47 -0.32 -9.29
CA VAL A 101 -9.02 -0.89 -8.00
C VAL A 101 -9.75 -0.28 -6.80
N PRO A 102 -9.85 1.05 -6.62
CA PRO A 102 -10.57 1.63 -5.50
C PRO A 102 -12.07 1.27 -5.48
N ILE A 103 -12.70 1.17 -6.65
CA ILE A 103 -14.11 0.78 -6.79
C ILE A 103 -14.28 -0.66 -6.29
N ILE A 104 -13.45 -1.58 -6.79
CA ILE A 104 -13.44 -2.99 -6.37
C ILE A 104 -13.15 -3.09 -4.87
N GLY A 105 -12.21 -2.29 -4.35
CA GLY A 105 -11.87 -2.24 -2.93
C GLY A 105 -13.05 -1.88 -2.03
N VAL A 106 -13.86 -0.90 -2.42
CA VAL A 106 -15.08 -0.52 -1.69
C VAL A 106 -16.10 -1.65 -1.68
N VAL A 107 -16.31 -2.32 -2.82
CA VAL A 107 -17.22 -3.48 -2.92
C VAL A 107 -16.73 -4.62 -2.03
N LEU A 108 -15.44 -4.97 -2.09
CA LEU A 108 -14.84 -6.01 -1.26
C LEU A 108 -14.92 -5.69 0.23
N ALA A 109 -14.62 -4.45 0.62
CA ALA A 109 -14.73 -4.02 2.01
C ALA A 109 -16.17 -4.20 2.52
N ARG A 110 -17.16 -3.89 1.70
CA ARG A 110 -18.57 -4.09 2.04
C ARG A 110 -18.95 -5.56 2.16
N LEU A 111 -18.53 -6.39 1.22
CA LEU A 111 -18.79 -7.84 1.22
C LEU A 111 -18.12 -8.57 2.40
N THR A 112 -16.99 -8.05 2.87
CA THR A 112 -16.22 -8.62 4.00
C THR A 112 -16.58 -8.01 5.36
N GLY A 113 -17.75 -7.39 5.49
CA GLY A 113 -18.28 -6.91 6.77
C GLY A 113 -17.74 -5.54 7.23
N GLY A 114 -17.22 -4.74 6.31
CA GLY A 114 -16.81 -3.36 6.64
C GLY A 114 -18.00 -2.54 7.18
N PRO A 115 -17.81 -1.74 8.23
CA PRO A 115 -18.87 -1.02 8.92
C PRO A 115 -19.43 0.17 8.12
N GLU A 116 -18.77 0.55 7.03
CA GLU A 116 -19.12 1.75 6.28
C GLU A 116 -20.40 1.57 5.46
N ARG A 117 -21.38 2.43 5.70
CA ARG A 117 -22.59 2.52 4.88
C ARG A 117 -22.27 3.22 3.57
N LEU A 118 -22.70 2.64 2.45
CA LEU A 118 -22.60 3.28 1.15
C LEU A 118 -23.65 4.40 1.07
N THR A 119 -23.21 5.64 1.04
CA THR A 119 -24.06 6.79 0.80
C THR A 119 -24.54 6.81 -0.66
N PRO A 120 -25.63 7.52 -1.00
CA PRO A 120 -26.06 7.67 -2.40
C PRO A 120 -24.95 8.19 -3.32
N LEU A 121 -24.09 9.08 -2.82
CA LEU A 121 -22.94 9.62 -3.56
C LEU A 121 -21.91 8.53 -3.88
N ARG A 122 -21.64 7.63 -2.93
CA ARG A 122 -20.76 6.49 -3.14
C ARG A 122 -21.34 5.49 -4.15
N TRP A 123 -22.65 5.26 -4.10
CA TRP A 123 -23.34 4.46 -5.12
C TRP A 123 -23.24 5.09 -6.50
N ALA A 124 -23.45 6.40 -6.62
CA ALA A 124 -23.28 7.12 -7.88
C ALA A 124 -21.83 6.99 -8.39
N GLY A 125 -20.83 7.07 -7.48
CA GLY A 125 -19.43 6.84 -7.81
C GLY A 125 -19.15 5.43 -8.32
N LEU A 126 -19.68 4.40 -7.65
CA LEU A 126 -19.53 3.01 -8.07
C LEU A 126 -20.16 2.77 -9.46
N LEU A 127 -21.38 3.24 -9.68
CA LEU A 127 -22.08 3.07 -10.96
C LEU A 127 -21.40 3.87 -12.08
N GLY A 128 -20.97 5.11 -11.82
CA GLY A 128 -20.23 5.92 -12.78
C GLY A 128 -18.90 5.31 -13.16
N GLY A 129 -18.13 4.84 -12.18
CA GLY A 129 -16.87 4.15 -12.43
C GLY A 129 -17.05 2.84 -13.20
N LEU A 130 -18.07 2.05 -12.86
CA LEU A 130 -18.40 0.82 -13.59
C LEU A 130 -18.84 1.12 -15.03
N ALA A 131 -19.62 2.21 -15.26
CA ALA A 131 -19.97 2.65 -16.60
C ALA A 131 -18.71 3.05 -17.41
N GLY A 132 -17.73 3.71 -16.78
CA GLY A 132 -16.44 4.01 -17.41
C GLY A 132 -15.65 2.76 -17.79
N VAL A 133 -15.61 1.75 -16.91
CA VAL A 133 -15.01 0.46 -17.22
C VAL A 133 -15.74 -0.24 -18.37
N ALA A 134 -17.07 -0.23 -18.37
CA ALA A 134 -17.88 -0.83 -19.43
C ALA A 134 -17.68 -0.10 -20.78
N LEU A 135 -17.58 1.23 -20.77
CA LEU A 135 -17.31 2.03 -21.97
C LEU A 135 -15.95 1.66 -22.59
N LEU A 136 -14.92 1.48 -21.73
CA LEU A 136 -13.58 1.14 -22.17
C LEU A 136 -13.45 -0.31 -22.62
N ALA A 137 -14.09 -1.23 -21.89
CA ALA A 137 -14.01 -2.68 -22.11
C ALA A 137 -14.95 -3.17 -23.21
N GLY A 138 -16.12 -2.57 -23.38
CA GLY A 138 -17.19 -3.04 -24.26
C GLY A 138 -16.77 -3.25 -25.72
N PRO A 139 -16.17 -2.27 -26.40
CA PRO A 139 -15.70 -2.44 -27.79
C PRO A 139 -14.66 -3.55 -27.94
N ARG A 140 -13.77 -3.73 -26.94
CA ARG A 140 -12.73 -4.76 -26.97
C ARG A 140 -13.30 -6.16 -26.69
N ALA A 141 -14.27 -6.24 -25.79
CA ALA A 141 -14.98 -7.49 -25.53
C ALA A 141 -15.72 -7.99 -26.79
N LEU A 142 -16.37 -7.09 -27.53
CA LEU A 142 -17.04 -7.37 -28.78
C LEU A 142 -16.03 -7.71 -29.90
N GLY A 143 -14.84 -7.12 -29.88
CA GLY A 143 -13.73 -7.37 -30.82
C GLY A 143 -12.91 -8.64 -30.52
N GLY A 144 -13.27 -9.47 -29.54
CA GLY A 144 -12.59 -10.73 -29.22
C GLY A 144 -11.46 -10.62 -28.18
N ASP A 145 -11.22 -9.45 -27.59
CA ASP A 145 -10.19 -9.23 -26.55
C ASP A 145 -10.73 -9.34 -25.12
N LEU A 146 -11.91 -9.93 -24.94
CA LEU A 146 -12.55 -10.09 -23.63
C LEU A 146 -11.62 -10.75 -22.60
N GLY A 147 -10.87 -11.78 -23.02
CA GLY A 147 -9.92 -12.46 -22.15
C GLY A 147 -8.87 -11.51 -21.56
N SER A 148 -8.33 -10.59 -22.36
CA SER A 148 -7.35 -9.62 -21.92
C SER A 148 -7.95 -8.58 -20.96
N VAL A 149 -9.18 -8.12 -21.21
CA VAL A 149 -9.93 -7.25 -20.29
C VAL A 149 -10.14 -7.94 -18.94
N VAL A 150 -10.58 -9.21 -18.95
CA VAL A 150 -10.78 -10.00 -17.73
C VAL A 150 -9.48 -10.15 -16.95
N LEU A 151 -8.33 -10.38 -17.60
CA LEU A 151 -7.03 -10.47 -16.94
C LEU A 151 -6.67 -9.16 -16.21
N VAL A 152 -6.92 -7.99 -16.81
CA VAL A 152 -6.68 -6.70 -16.14
C VAL A 152 -7.64 -6.50 -14.96
N LEU A 153 -8.91 -6.90 -15.08
CA LEU A 153 -9.87 -6.81 -13.98
C LEU A 153 -9.52 -7.78 -12.84
N LEU A 154 -9.01 -8.98 -13.15
CA LEU A 154 -8.45 -9.91 -12.14
C LEU A 154 -7.20 -9.32 -11.46
N THR A 155 -6.36 -8.62 -12.21
CA THR A 155 -5.24 -7.84 -11.64
C THR A 155 -5.75 -6.78 -10.66
N ALA A 156 -6.77 -6.02 -11.07
CA ALA A 156 -7.37 -5.00 -10.21
C ALA A 156 -8.02 -5.60 -8.95
N LEU A 157 -8.64 -6.78 -9.08
CA LEU A 157 -9.18 -7.54 -7.94
C LEU A 157 -8.05 -7.97 -6.97
N GLY A 158 -6.92 -8.44 -7.49
CA GLY A 158 -5.73 -8.76 -6.70
C GLY A 158 -5.25 -7.54 -5.91
N TYR A 159 -5.02 -6.42 -6.58
CA TYR A 159 -4.58 -5.17 -5.96
C TYR A 159 -5.59 -4.57 -4.96
N ALA A 160 -6.88 -4.87 -5.11
CA ALA A 160 -7.88 -4.49 -4.11
C ALA A 160 -7.91 -5.45 -2.90
N THR A 161 -7.58 -6.74 -3.11
CA THR A 161 -7.61 -7.78 -2.08
C THR A 161 -6.33 -7.80 -1.24
N GLY A 162 -5.17 -7.54 -1.86
CA GLY A 162 -3.86 -7.56 -1.18
C GLY A 162 -3.82 -6.67 0.06
N PRO A 163 -4.18 -5.38 0.00
CA PRO A 163 -4.23 -4.51 1.17
C PRO A 163 -5.16 -5.02 2.28
N LEU A 164 -6.25 -5.71 1.96
CA LEU A 164 -7.14 -6.32 2.95
C LEU A 164 -6.46 -7.49 3.68
N ILE A 165 -5.70 -8.32 2.95
CA ILE A 165 -4.90 -9.39 3.55
C ILE A 165 -3.81 -8.78 4.43
N ALA A 166 -3.08 -7.79 3.91
CA ALA A 166 -2.01 -7.11 4.63
C ALA A 166 -2.51 -6.51 5.94
N SER A 167 -3.61 -5.76 5.91
CA SER A 167 -4.17 -5.10 7.11
C SER A 167 -4.72 -6.07 8.14
N ARG A 168 -5.27 -7.23 7.72
CA ARG A 168 -5.92 -8.18 8.64
C ARG A 168 -4.98 -9.27 9.16
N LYS A 169 -3.99 -9.68 8.37
CA LYS A 169 -3.17 -10.88 8.64
C LYS A 169 -1.68 -10.60 8.76
N LEU A 170 -1.22 -9.47 8.25
CA LEU A 170 0.18 -9.09 8.22
C LEU A 170 0.42 -7.71 8.88
N ALA A 171 -0.58 -7.22 9.63
CA ALA A 171 -0.48 -5.95 10.35
C ALA A 171 0.72 -5.95 11.31
N GLY A 172 1.44 -4.83 11.36
CA GLY A 172 2.62 -4.68 12.24
C GLY A 172 3.93 -5.27 11.68
N LEU A 173 3.88 -6.01 10.56
CA LEU A 173 5.10 -6.50 9.92
C LEU A 173 5.79 -5.38 9.13
N PRO A 174 7.14 -5.40 9.06
CA PRO A 174 7.89 -4.41 8.31
C PRO A 174 7.60 -4.55 6.80
N GLY A 175 7.04 -3.49 6.20
CA GLY A 175 6.56 -3.53 4.82
C GLY A 175 7.68 -3.81 3.81
N LEU A 176 8.89 -3.28 4.03
CA LEU A 176 10.01 -3.51 3.12
C LEU A 176 10.46 -4.98 3.18
N GLY A 177 10.59 -5.57 4.36
CA GLY A 177 10.91 -6.99 4.53
C GLY A 177 9.84 -7.88 3.92
N MET A 178 8.56 -7.56 4.14
CA MET A 178 7.43 -8.26 3.55
C MET A 178 7.50 -8.24 2.01
N THR A 179 7.72 -7.07 1.42
CA THR A 179 7.86 -6.93 -0.04
C THR A 179 9.07 -7.72 -0.57
N ALA A 180 10.22 -7.59 0.07
CA ALA A 180 11.44 -8.32 -0.32
C ALA A 180 11.23 -9.84 -0.31
N ALA A 181 10.61 -10.37 0.75
CA ALA A 181 10.30 -11.80 0.86
C ALA A 181 9.30 -12.27 -0.22
N CYS A 182 8.24 -11.47 -0.46
CA CYS A 182 7.25 -11.78 -1.50
C CYS A 182 7.85 -11.76 -2.91
N LEU A 183 8.73 -10.80 -3.21
CA LEU A 183 9.45 -10.76 -4.49
C LEU A 183 10.40 -11.95 -4.65
N GLY A 184 11.12 -12.33 -3.59
CA GLY A 184 11.98 -13.52 -3.60
C GLY A 184 11.18 -14.80 -3.83
N PHE A 185 10.04 -14.95 -3.16
CA PHE A 185 9.12 -16.06 -3.38
C PHE A 185 8.58 -16.08 -4.81
N ALA A 186 8.14 -14.94 -5.32
CA ALA A 186 7.68 -14.81 -6.70
C ALA A 186 8.77 -15.18 -7.72
N ALA A 187 10.03 -14.80 -7.46
CA ALA A 187 11.16 -15.18 -8.32
C ALA A 187 11.34 -16.70 -8.39
N VAL A 188 11.23 -17.39 -7.25
CA VAL A 188 11.28 -18.87 -7.20
C VAL A 188 10.12 -19.48 -8.00
N VAL A 189 8.90 -18.95 -7.88
CA VAL A 189 7.72 -19.45 -8.61
C VAL A 189 7.87 -19.25 -10.12
N TYR A 190 8.43 -18.12 -10.56
CA TYR A 190 8.58 -17.82 -11.99
C TYR A 190 9.78 -18.47 -12.64
N ALA A 191 10.82 -18.85 -11.88
CA ALA A 191 12.07 -19.39 -12.40
C ALA A 191 11.88 -20.58 -13.35
N PRO A 192 11.05 -21.63 -13.05
CA PRO A 192 10.86 -22.75 -13.95
C PRO A 192 10.22 -22.35 -15.29
N ALA A 193 9.14 -21.55 -15.25
CA ALA A 193 8.45 -21.10 -16.47
C ALA A 193 9.35 -20.16 -17.33
N ALA A 194 10.13 -19.31 -16.69
CA ALA A 194 11.07 -18.45 -17.39
C ALA A 194 12.21 -19.27 -18.01
N ALA A 195 12.73 -20.30 -17.33
CA ALA A 195 13.78 -21.18 -17.87
C ALA A 195 13.30 -21.90 -19.14
N LEU A 196 12.04 -22.37 -19.15
CA LEU A 196 11.44 -23.05 -20.33
C LEU A 196 11.19 -22.10 -21.51
N THR A 197 11.07 -20.80 -21.25
CA THR A 197 10.74 -19.79 -22.28
C THR A 197 11.82 -18.74 -22.43
N TRP A 198 13.05 -19.08 -21.99
CA TRP A 198 14.19 -18.16 -22.06
C TRP A 198 14.51 -17.80 -23.52
N PRO A 199 14.79 -16.51 -23.81
CA PRO A 199 15.07 -16.08 -25.16
C PRO A 199 16.36 -16.74 -25.71
N GLN A 200 16.30 -17.26 -26.92
CA GLN A 200 17.45 -17.93 -27.58
C GLN A 200 18.49 -16.91 -28.08
N THR A 201 18.10 -15.67 -28.23
CA THR A 201 18.94 -14.55 -28.67
C THR A 201 18.90 -13.43 -27.64
N VAL A 202 19.96 -12.63 -27.57
CA VAL A 202 19.99 -11.47 -26.68
C VAL A 202 18.90 -10.47 -27.08
N PRO A 203 17.99 -10.12 -26.17
CA PRO A 203 16.95 -9.15 -26.48
C PRO A 203 17.53 -7.78 -26.84
N PRO A 204 16.84 -6.98 -27.67
CA PRO A 204 17.26 -5.63 -28.01
C PRO A 204 17.51 -4.75 -26.78
N ALA A 205 18.43 -3.79 -26.88
CA ALA A 205 18.80 -2.92 -25.77
C ALA A 205 17.61 -2.20 -25.11
N LYS A 206 16.60 -1.80 -25.92
CA LYS A 206 15.36 -1.19 -25.41
C LYS A 206 14.57 -2.12 -24.48
N VAL A 207 14.54 -3.42 -24.78
CA VAL A 207 13.90 -4.45 -23.96
C VAL A 207 14.65 -4.64 -22.65
N LEU A 208 15.99 -4.77 -22.73
CA LEU A 208 16.83 -4.90 -21.53
C LEU A 208 16.72 -3.66 -20.62
N ALA A 209 16.73 -2.46 -21.20
CA ALA A 209 16.53 -1.21 -20.46
C ALA A 209 15.14 -1.16 -19.78
N SER A 210 14.10 -1.64 -20.47
CA SER A 210 12.75 -1.72 -19.90
C SER A 210 12.68 -2.71 -18.75
N LEU A 211 13.29 -3.89 -18.87
CA LEU A 211 13.37 -4.87 -17.78
C LEU A 211 14.14 -4.31 -16.57
N ALA A 212 15.26 -3.63 -16.80
CA ALA A 212 16.03 -2.97 -15.77
C ALA A 212 15.21 -1.84 -15.09
N GLY A 213 14.52 -1.02 -15.88
CA GLY A 213 13.62 0.03 -15.37
C GLY A 213 12.49 -0.54 -14.51
N LEU A 214 11.85 -1.64 -14.94
CA LEU A 214 10.83 -2.34 -14.17
C LEU A 214 11.38 -2.87 -12.84
N ALA A 215 12.54 -3.50 -12.85
CA ALA A 215 13.15 -4.08 -11.66
C ALA A 215 13.66 -3.02 -10.67
N VAL A 216 14.44 -2.06 -11.16
CA VAL A 216 15.15 -1.09 -10.31
C VAL A 216 14.24 0.08 -9.93
N ILE A 217 13.62 0.73 -10.92
CA ILE A 217 12.86 1.95 -10.70
C ILE A 217 11.44 1.63 -10.23
N CYS A 218 10.71 0.84 -11.04
CA CYS A 218 9.29 0.59 -10.79
C CYS A 218 9.01 -0.47 -9.71
N THR A 219 10.04 -1.17 -9.22
CA THR A 219 9.91 -2.16 -8.14
C THR A 219 10.79 -1.78 -6.95
N ALA A 220 12.10 -1.91 -7.00
CA ALA A 220 12.94 -1.73 -5.82
C ALA A 220 12.87 -0.30 -5.27
N LEU A 221 13.18 0.71 -6.08
CA LEU A 221 13.12 2.12 -5.67
C LEU A 221 11.70 2.52 -5.31
N ALA A 222 10.71 2.11 -6.10
CA ALA A 222 9.31 2.42 -5.85
C ALA A 222 8.85 1.98 -4.46
N PHE A 223 9.10 0.74 -4.05
CA PHE A 223 8.70 0.28 -2.73
C PHE A 223 9.42 1.01 -1.60
N VAL A 224 10.71 1.34 -1.76
CA VAL A 224 11.44 2.14 -0.78
C VAL A 224 10.79 3.52 -0.62
N LEU A 225 10.49 4.20 -1.74
CA LEU A 225 9.84 5.53 -1.72
C LEU A 225 8.40 5.45 -1.22
N PHE A 226 7.67 4.39 -1.54
CA PHE A 226 6.29 4.20 -1.10
C PHE A 226 6.19 4.05 0.42
N PHE A 227 7.08 3.26 1.05
CA PHE A 227 7.10 3.16 2.50
C PHE A 227 7.55 4.47 3.18
N GLN A 228 8.45 5.25 2.54
CA GLN A 228 8.76 6.60 3.01
C GLN A 228 7.56 7.54 2.87
N LEU A 229 6.80 7.45 1.77
CA LEU A 229 5.58 8.22 1.58
C LEU A 229 4.54 7.88 2.65
N ILE A 230 4.30 6.58 2.91
CA ILE A 230 3.39 6.14 3.98
C ILE A 230 3.82 6.68 5.34
N ALA A 231 5.11 6.64 5.66
CA ALA A 231 5.64 7.17 6.92
C ALA A 231 5.46 8.69 7.05
N GLU A 232 5.55 9.43 5.94
CA GLU A 232 5.44 10.89 5.91
C GLU A 232 3.99 11.40 5.95
N VAL A 233 3.09 10.78 5.18
CA VAL A 233 1.73 11.30 4.97
C VAL A 233 0.62 10.39 5.50
N GLY A 234 0.97 9.20 5.93
CA GLY A 234 0.04 8.15 6.34
C GLY A 234 -0.49 7.31 5.17
N PRO A 235 -0.98 6.09 5.44
CA PRO A 235 -1.38 5.14 4.41
C PRO A 235 -2.55 5.64 3.56
N ALA A 236 -3.57 6.27 4.16
CA ALA A 236 -4.74 6.76 3.43
C ALA A 236 -4.41 7.87 2.40
N ARG A 237 -3.43 8.73 2.70
CA ARG A 237 -2.99 9.75 1.75
C ARG A 237 -2.03 9.20 0.71
N ALA A 238 -1.21 8.22 1.09
CA ALA A 238 -0.30 7.57 0.15
C ALA A 238 -1.06 6.85 -0.97
N THR A 239 -2.22 6.24 -0.71
CA THR A 239 -3.01 5.55 -1.73
C THR A 239 -3.63 6.47 -2.79
N VAL A 240 -3.68 7.79 -2.57
CA VAL A 240 -4.19 8.76 -3.57
C VAL A 240 -3.37 8.76 -4.86
N ILE A 241 -2.10 8.28 -4.84
CA ILE A 241 -1.30 8.09 -6.05
C ILE A 241 -2.01 7.22 -7.10
N THR A 242 -2.86 6.27 -6.68
CA THR A 242 -3.60 5.39 -7.59
C THR A 242 -4.56 6.11 -8.52
N TYR A 243 -4.95 7.35 -8.19
CA TYR A 243 -5.76 8.19 -9.08
C TYR A 243 -4.92 8.93 -10.13
N VAL A 244 -3.62 9.10 -9.87
CA VAL A 244 -2.69 9.81 -10.78
C VAL A 244 -2.01 8.85 -11.74
N ASN A 245 -1.71 7.62 -11.29
CA ASN A 245 -1.03 6.61 -12.12
C ASN A 245 -1.68 6.38 -13.49
N PRO A 246 -3.01 6.28 -13.63
CA PRO A 246 -3.66 6.11 -14.94
C PRO A 246 -3.44 7.29 -15.87
N ALA A 247 -3.40 8.51 -15.35
CA ALA A 247 -3.10 9.70 -16.15
C ALA A 247 -1.69 9.65 -16.72
N VAL A 248 -0.72 9.21 -15.90
CA VAL A 248 0.67 9.02 -16.34
C VAL A 248 0.75 7.88 -17.37
N ALA A 249 0.05 6.77 -17.16
CA ALA A 249 0.01 5.66 -18.12
C ALA A 249 -0.53 6.11 -19.49
N VAL A 250 -1.63 6.86 -19.51
CA VAL A 250 -2.21 7.41 -20.75
C VAL A 250 -1.24 8.41 -21.39
N ALA A 251 -0.68 9.34 -20.62
CA ALA A 251 0.26 10.33 -21.14
C ALA A 251 1.50 9.68 -21.81
N LEU A 252 2.04 8.63 -21.18
CA LEU A 252 3.17 7.87 -21.72
C LEU A 252 2.77 6.99 -22.91
N GLY A 253 1.61 6.33 -22.87
CA GLY A 253 1.09 5.53 -23.98
C GLY A 253 0.90 6.38 -25.23
N VAL A 254 0.26 7.54 -25.09
CA VAL A 254 0.05 8.49 -26.21
C VAL A 254 1.36 9.15 -26.62
N GLY A 255 2.12 9.71 -25.68
CA GLY A 255 3.28 10.54 -25.98
C GLY A 255 4.52 9.76 -26.44
N VAL A 256 4.72 8.51 -25.94
CA VAL A 256 5.92 7.70 -26.23
C VAL A 256 5.62 6.55 -27.19
N LEU A 257 4.48 5.88 -27.03
CA LEU A 257 4.11 4.74 -27.87
C LEU A 257 3.24 5.13 -29.07
N GLY A 258 2.78 6.39 -29.16
CA GLY A 258 1.89 6.85 -30.24
C GLY A 258 0.50 6.18 -30.18
N GLU A 259 0.04 5.76 -28.99
CA GLU A 259 -1.28 5.18 -28.83
C GLU A 259 -2.37 6.22 -29.13
N PRO A 260 -3.47 5.84 -29.82
CA PRO A 260 -4.52 6.79 -30.14
C PRO A 260 -5.28 7.24 -28.88
N LEU A 261 -5.42 8.54 -28.71
CA LEU A 261 -6.26 9.14 -27.69
C LEU A 261 -7.67 9.35 -28.25
N THR A 262 -8.55 8.36 -28.07
CA THR A 262 -9.91 8.45 -28.60
C THR A 262 -10.86 9.14 -27.61
N PRO A 263 -12.01 9.72 -28.08
CA PRO A 263 -13.01 10.32 -27.19
C PRO A 263 -13.53 9.33 -26.11
N GLU A 264 -13.62 8.04 -26.47
CA GLU A 264 -14.04 6.99 -25.55
C GLU A 264 -13.04 6.82 -24.39
N ILE A 265 -11.72 6.88 -24.69
CA ILE A 265 -10.66 6.82 -23.65
C ILE A 265 -10.77 8.03 -22.72
N ILE A 266 -11.00 9.23 -23.24
CA ILE A 266 -11.15 10.44 -22.45
C ILE A 266 -12.40 10.36 -21.56
N ALA A 267 -13.55 9.95 -22.12
CA ALA A 267 -14.79 9.81 -21.37
C ALA A 267 -14.69 8.72 -20.29
N ALA A 268 -14.14 7.55 -20.63
CA ALA A 268 -13.91 6.46 -19.68
C ALA A 268 -12.97 6.88 -18.55
N PHE A 269 -11.89 7.60 -18.87
CA PHE A 269 -10.96 8.15 -17.90
C PHE A 269 -11.67 9.07 -16.88
N GLY A 270 -12.46 10.02 -17.39
CA GLY A 270 -13.23 10.92 -16.54
C GLY A 270 -14.21 10.17 -15.62
N LEU A 271 -14.96 9.21 -16.17
CA LEU A 271 -15.92 8.40 -15.43
C LEU A 271 -15.25 7.51 -14.37
N ILE A 272 -14.16 6.83 -14.71
CA ILE A 272 -13.45 5.93 -13.78
C ILE A 272 -12.80 6.75 -12.65
N LEU A 273 -12.13 7.86 -12.96
CA LEU A 273 -11.51 8.70 -11.93
C LEU A 273 -12.55 9.35 -11.02
N ALA A 274 -13.54 10.02 -11.60
CA ALA A 274 -14.60 10.66 -10.81
C ALA A 274 -15.34 9.61 -9.98
N GLY A 275 -15.68 8.48 -10.59
CA GLY A 275 -16.33 7.35 -9.91
C GLY A 275 -15.50 6.80 -8.75
N SER A 276 -14.19 6.60 -8.93
CA SER A 276 -13.29 6.13 -7.90
C SER A 276 -13.15 7.13 -6.74
N VAL A 277 -13.02 8.41 -7.04
CA VAL A 277 -12.97 9.47 -6.02
C VAL A 277 -14.27 9.51 -5.23
N LEU A 278 -15.44 9.52 -5.89
CA LEU A 278 -16.74 9.55 -5.23
C LEU A 278 -17.00 8.28 -4.40
N ALA A 279 -16.63 7.11 -4.90
CA ALA A 279 -16.80 5.83 -4.21
C ALA A 279 -15.98 5.75 -2.93
N THR A 280 -14.79 6.38 -2.89
CA THR A 280 -13.85 6.33 -1.76
C THR A 280 -13.96 7.49 -0.79
N GLN A 281 -14.82 8.50 -1.06
CA GLN A 281 -15.04 9.60 -0.10
C GLN A 281 -15.51 9.05 1.24
N SER A 282 -14.77 9.36 2.31
CA SER A 282 -15.19 9.02 3.67
C SER A 282 -16.48 9.75 3.99
N GLY A 283 -17.53 9.01 4.37
CA GLY A 283 -18.73 9.62 4.96
C GLY A 283 -18.29 10.45 6.18
N ARG A 284 -18.86 11.64 6.36
CA ARG A 284 -18.68 12.39 7.60
C ARG A 284 -18.92 11.43 8.77
N PRO A 285 -18.04 11.38 9.79
CA PRO A 285 -18.34 10.68 11.02
C PRO A 285 -19.72 11.17 11.50
N ALA A 286 -20.61 10.25 11.82
CA ALA A 286 -21.86 10.63 12.48
C ALA A 286 -21.44 11.41 13.73
N VAL A 287 -21.83 12.68 13.80
CA VAL A 287 -21.68 13.48 15.01
C VAL A 287 -22.39 12.67 16.10
N PRO A 288 -21.71 12.30 17.20
CA PRO A 288 -22.40 11.64 18.30
C PRO A 288 -23.54 12.55 18.68
N GLN A 289 -24.79 12.09 18.55
CA GLN A 289 -25.91 12.80 19.11
C GLN A 289 -25.64 12.93 20.61
N PRO A 290 -25.70 14.14 21.18
CA PRO A 290 -25.64 14.28 22.63
C PRO A 290 -26.73 13.38 23.18
N ALA A 291 -26.37 12.51 24.14
CA ALA A 291 -27.31 11.66 24.84
C ALA A 291 -28.47 12.57 25.32
N GLY A 292 -29.62 12.33 24.76
CA GLY A 292 -30.83 13.01 25.20
C GLY A 292 -30.98 12.82 26.71
N PRO A 293 -31.59 13.77 27.44
CA PRO A 293 -31.77 13.65 28.88
C PRO A 293 -32.45 12.31 29.16
N GLY A 294 -31.76 11.49 29.98
CA GLY A 294 -32.29 10.20 30.41
C GLY A 294 -33.68 10.35 31.02
N PRO A 295 -34.58 9.34 30.94
CA PRO A 295 -35.91 9.42 31.50
C PRO A 295 -35.81 9.77 32.98
N ALA A 296 -36.51 10.85 33.38
CA ALA A 296 -36.63 11.25 34.77
C ALA A 296 -37.13 10.06 35.55
N GLY A 297 -36.38 9.61 36.53
CA GLY A 297 -36.79 8.57 37.47
C GLY A 297 -38.06 9.01 38.20
N PRO A 298 -38.95 8.07 38.57
CA PRO A 298 -40.20 8.39 39.23
C PRO A 298 -39.91 9.08 40.57
N ALA A 299 -40.61 10.23 40.76
CA ALA A 299 -40.61 10.95 42.02
C ALA A 299 -41.07 10.05 43.15
N GLY A 300 -40.16 9.71 44.06
CA GLY A 300 -40.52 9.03 45.30
C GLY A 300 -41.29 9.98 46.21
N SER A 301 -42.53 9.61 46.44
CA SER A 301 -43.44 10.21 47.42
C SER A 301 -42.87 10.01 48.84
N GLY A 302 -42.98 11.07 49.62
CA GLY A 302 -42.45 11.16 50.96
C GLY A 302 -43.02 10.21 52.00
N ALA A 303 -42.29 10.03 53.02
CA ALA A 303 -42.80 9.70 54.35
C ALA A 303 -41.95 10.41 55.40
N ALA A 304 -42.71 10.94 56.35
CA ALA A 304 -42.40 11.89 57.37
C ALA A 304 -41.50 11.34 58.51
N ASP A 305 -40.95 12.33 59.23
CA ASP A 305 -40.64 12.38 60.66
C ASP A 305 -39.76 11.34 61.31
N ASP A 306 -38.61 11.75 61.80
CA ASP A 306 -38.35 11.80 63.26
C ASP A 306 -37.11 12.66 63.55
N PRO A 307 -37.17 13.48 64.64
CA PRO A 307 -36.09 14.39 64.99
C PRO A 307 -35.22 13.85 66.13
N GLY A 308 -33.97 14.05 66.11
CA GLY A 308 -33.16 13.98 67.27
C GLY A 308 -31.74 13.39 67.08
N THR A 309 -30.76 14.18 67.06
CA THR A 309 -29.71 14.34 68.05
C THR A 309 -28.58 15.26 67.55
N SER A 310 -28.31 16.17 68.43
CA SER A 310 -27.30 17.25 68.42
C SER A 310 -25.84 16.83 68.28
N VAL A 311 -25.10 17.55 67.44
CA VAL A 311 -23.82 18.33 67.58
C VAL A 311 -22.70 17.68 68.48
N PRO A 312 -21.37 17.84 68.18
CA PRO A 312 -20.76 19.14 67.90
C PRO A 312 -19.63 19.18 66.81
N VAL A 313 -19.54 20.30 66.27
CA VAL A 313 -18.41 21.15 65.82
C VAL A 313 -17.00 20.73 66.24
N GLY A 314 -16.13 20.65 65.24
CA GLY A 314 -14.68 20.70 65.36
C GLY A 314 -14.03 21.45 64.18
N ARG A 315 -13.65 22.65 64.46
CA ARG A 315 -12.84 23.58 63.62
C ARG A 315 -11.40 23.11 63.54
N GLY A 316 -10.73 23.46 62.46
CA GLY A 316 -9.26 23.56 62.32
C GLY A 316 -8.90 23.37 60.87
N ALA A 317 -8.83 24.36 60.05
CA ALA A 317 -7.79 25.38 59.80
C ALA A 317 -6.55 24.79 59.10
N VAL A 318 -6.43 25.15 57.84
CA VAL A 318 -5.34 25.85 57.11
C VAL A 318 -3.93 25.26 57.26
N ASP A 319 -3.31 24.85 56.17
CA ASP A 319 -2.15 25.52 55.55
C ASP A 319 -1.52 24.68 54.42
N ALA A 320 -1.34 25.28 53.26
CA ALA A 320 -0.25 25.04 52.33
C ALA A 320 0.78 26.15 52.58
N PRO A 321 1.94 26.24 51.95
CA PRO A 321 2.75 25.40 51.07
C PRO A 321 4.26 25.33 51.46
N GLY A 322 5.11 24.63 50.73
CA GLY A 322 6.56 24.84 50.91
C GLY A 322 7.45 23.85 50.15
N THR A 323 7.93 24.23 49.01
CA THR A 323 9.28 23.92 48.49
C THR A 323 10.27 24.90 49.18
N PRO A 324 11.63 24.77 49.06
CA PRO A 324 12.55 23.80 48.46
C PRO A 324 13.81 23.53 49.35
N SER A 325 14.83 22.95 48.74
CA SER A 325 16.28 23.25 48.99
C SER A 325 17.16 22.13 49.49
N THR A 326 18.05 21.72 48.58
CA THR A 326 19.54 21.83 48.59
C THR A 326 20.36 21.04 49.56
N ALA A 327 21.38 20.40 48.96
CA ALA A 327 22.81 20.41 49.30
C ALA A 327 23.39 19.39 50.26
N GLY A 328 24.51 18.83 49.81
CA GLY A 328 25.60 18.28 50.62
C GLY A 328 26.21 17.05 49.94
N ARG A 329 27.22 17.18 49.13
CA ARG A 329 28.68 17.29 49.32
C ARG A 329 29.30 16.13 50.10
N GLY A 330 30.34 15.54 49.43
CA GLY A 330 31.47 14.80 50.00
C GLY A 330 31.87 13.69 49.03
N ALA A 331 32.81 13.83 48.23
CA ALA A 331 34.26 13.98 48.27
C ALA A 331 34.96 12.60 48.36
N ALA A 332 35.76 12.41 47.29
CA ALA A 332 37.13 11.91 47.21
C ALA A 332 37.37 10.41 47.52
N ASP A 333 37.93 9.66 46.59
CA ASP A 333 39.38 9.41 46.44
C ASP A 333 39.67 8.55 45.21
N GLU A 334 40.53 9.00 44.35
CA GLU A 334 41.45 8.23 43.48
C GLU A 334 42.72 8.01 44.32
N PRO A 335 43.81 7.26 43.87
CA PRO A 335 44.09 6.60 42.58
C PRO A 335 44.81 5.25 42.72
N GLY A 336 45.16 4.62 41.60
CA GLY A 336 46.15 3.52 41.57
C GLY A 336 46.27 2.76 40.27
N GLU A 337 47.00 3.29 39.33
CA GLU A 337 47.79 2.52 38.34
C GLU A 337 49.17 2.14 38.97
N PRO A 338 50.08 1.30 38.37
CA PRO A 338 50.11 0.61 37.09
C PRO A 338 50.73 -0.82 37.14
N GLY A 339 50.83 -1.47 36.00
CA GLY A 339 51.77 -2.60 35.88
C GLY A 339 51.59 -3.50 34.66
N THR A 340 52.13 -3.09 33.57
CA THR A 340 53.06 -3.77 32.65
C THR A 340 53.03 -5.32 32.59
N SER A 341 52.82 -5.89 31.43
CA SER A 341 53.81 -6.58 30.59
C SER A 341 53.15 -7.46 29.52
N ASP A 342 53.40 -7.12 28.29
CA ASP A 342 53.58 -7.98 27.11
C ASP A 342 54.89 -8.78 27.31
N PRO A 343 55.29 -9.88 26.60
CA PRO A 343 54.93 -10.18 25.21
C PRO A 343 54.99 -11.70 24.80
N LEU A 344 54.64 -11.93 23.52
CA LEU A 344 55.28 -12.89 22.58
C LEU A 344 54.92 -14.38 22.57
N ALA A 345 54.65 -14.78 21.37
CA ALA A 345 55.08 -15.96 20.59
C ALA A 345 53.98 -16.99 20.29
N SER A 346 53.54 -17.04 19.07
CA SER A 346 54.09 -17.76 17.89
C SER A 346 53.50 -19.17 17.67
N ARG A 347 53.12 -19.38 16.41
CA ARG A 347 53.02 -20.66 15.65
C ARG A 347 51.84 -21.58 15.98
N SER A 348 51.01 -21.92 15.05
CA SER A 348 51.24 -22.53 13.71
C SER A 348 49.98 -22.35 12.85
#